data_01726517f29b7e6cdd7fff48b8c3d588
#
_entry.id   01726517f29b7e6cdd7fff48b8c3d588
#
_cell.length_a   1.000
_cell.length_b   1.000
_cell.length_c   1.000
_cell.angle_alpha   90.00
_cell.angle_beta   90.00
_cell.angle_gamma   90.00
#
_symmetry.space_group_name_H-M   'P 1'
#
loop_
_entity.id
_entity.type
_entity.pdbx_description
1 polymer ?
#
loop_
_entity_poly.entity_id
_entity_poly.type
_entity_poly.pdbx_seq_one_letter_code
_entity_poly.pdbx_strand_id
1 'polypeptide(L)'
;MTKLVNIHLYLFQVPMILAVLLSPFLLTIEMWIISFIIGYIISMLQMEIGLHRYFSHSSFYTNKIIHNILSFLSTIACAGPIIAWVHIHLHHHTNSDTEKDPHSPDNMGKIKAFFRGWFMSVSYTHLTLPTSDLV
;
A
#
# COMPACT_ATOMS: atom_id res chain seq x y z
N MET A 1 -4.31 -9.23 18.00
CA MET A 1 -4.44 -8.45 16.77
C MET A 1 -4.37 -6.94 16.99
N THR A 2 -5.03 -6.39 18.00
CA THR A 2 -5.05 -4.94 18.30
C THR A 2 -3.68 -4.29 18.51
N LYS A 3 -2.70 -4.99 19.14
CA LYS A 3 -1.36 -4.42 19.42
C LYS A 3 -0.52 -4.13 18.15
N LEU A 4 -0.55 -5.00 17.15
CA LEU A 4 0.23 -4.79 15.90
C LEU A 4 -0.32 -3.65 15.05
N VAL A 5 -1.64 -3.51 14.98
CA VAL A 5 -2.30 -2.40 14.29
C VAL A 5 -1.94 -1.07 14.96
N ASN A 6 -1.92 -1.03 16.30
CA ASN A 6 -1.53 0.16 17.05
C ASN A 6 -0.06 0.52 16.82
N ILE A 7 0.85 -0.47 16.76
CA ILE A 7 2.27 -0.22 16.48
C ILE A 7 2.45 0.42 15.10
N HIS A 8 1.80 -0.10 14.06
CA HIS A 8 1.85 0.47 12.72
C HIS A 8 1.32 1.93 12.71
N LEU A 9 0.19 2.17 13.37
CA LEU A 9 -0.39 3.51 13.47
C LEU A 9 0.58 4.50 14.13
N TYR A 10 1.14 4.16 15.29
CA TYR A 10 2.01 5.07 16.03
C TYR A 10 3.38 5.25 15.38
N LEU A 11 3.96 4.22 14.80
CA LEU A 11 5.29 4.30 14.21
C LEU A 11 5.32 4.94 12.82
N PHE A 12 4.26 4.82 12.04
CA PHE A 12 4.23 5.28 10.65
C PHE A 12 3.19 6.36 10.40
N GLN A 13 1.94 6.15 10.77
CA GLN A 13 0.85 7.07 10.42
C GLN A 13 0.92 8.38 11.20
N VAL A 14 1.16 8.33 12.51
CA VAL A 14 1.25 9.55 13.33
C VAL A 14 2.42 10.43 12.91
N PRO A 15 3.68 9.91 12.77
CA PRO A 15 4.79 10.72 12.26
C PRO A 15 4.54 11.29 10.86
N MET A 16 3.92 10.54 9.95
CA MET A 16 3.58 11.01 8.61
C MET A 16 2.58 12.18 8.66
N ILE A 17 1.52 12.07 9.45
CA ILE A 17 0.54 13.16 9.63
C ILE A 17 1.22 14.39 10.22
N LEU A 18 2.05 14.21 11.26
CA LEU A 18 2.79 15.31 11.87
C LEU A 18 3.75 15.97 10.87
N ALA A 19 4.46 15.17 10.05
CA ALA A 19 5.36 15.70 9.03
C ALA A 19 4.59 16.55 8.01
N VAL A 20 3.42 16.11 7.54
CA VAL A 20 2.56 16.88 6.64
C VAL A 20 2.08 18.16 7.29
N LEU A 21 1.60 18.11 8.55
CA LEU A 21 1.08 19.29 9.26
C LEU A 21 2.17 20.32 9.59
N LEU A 22 3.38 19.88 9.88
CA LEU A 22 4.50 20.76 10.21
C LEU A 22 5.24 21.29 8.97
N SER A 23 5.13 20.61 7.84
CA SER A 23 5.89 20.96 6.63
C SER A 23 5.68 22.40 6.13
N PRO A 24 4.49 23.04 6.21
CA PRO A 24 4.34 24.46 5.84
C PRO A 24 5.17 25.42 6.67
N PHE A 25 5.55 25.02 7.89
CA PHE A 25 6.33 25.85 8.81
C PHE A 25 7.84 25.57 8.73
N LEU A 26 8.23 24.42 8.18
CA LEU A 26 9.62 23.92 8.19
C LEU A 26 10.27 23.93 6.81
N LEU A 27 9.49 23.89 5.73
CA LEU A 27 10.00 23.75 4.38
C LEU A 27 9.84 25.04 3.57
N THR A 28 10.85 25.37 2.77
CA THR A 28 10.72 26.38 1.72
C THR A 28 9.92 25.87 0.53
N ILE A 29 9.50 26.75 -0.36
CA ILE A 29 8.75 26.34 -1.57
C ILE A 29 9.57 25.41 -2.46
N GLU A 30 10.88 25.63 -2.57
CA GLU A 30 11.78 24.77 -3.34
C GLU A 30 11.84 23.37 -2.72
N MET A 31 11.96 23.27 -1.40
CA MET A 31 11.93 21.99 -0.67
C MET A 31 10.61 21.25 -0.86
N TRP A 32 9.49 21.96 -0.88
CA TRP A 32 8.17 21.39 -1.18
C TRP A 32 8.12 20.79 -2.59
N ILE A 33 8.57 21.55 -3.62
CA ILE A 33 8.58 21.08 -5.02
C ILE A 33 9.47 19.84 -5.16
N ILE A 34 10.68 19.89 -4.62
CA ILE A 34 11.63 18.77 -4.68
C ILE A 34 11.06 17.54 -3.96
N SER A 35 10.51 17.71 -2.75
CA SER A 35 9.91 16.62 -1.98
C SER A 35 8.71 16.00 -2.69
N PHE A 36 7.88 16.81 -3.35
CA PHE A 36 6.76 16.33 -4.13
C PHE A 36 7.22 15.48 -5.33
N ILE A 37 8.21 15.97 -6.09
CA ILE A 37 8.73 15.23 -7.25
C ILE A 37 9.36 13.90 -6.83
N ILE A 38 10.23 13.93 -5.82
CA ILE A 38 10.89 12.72 -5.31
C ILE A 38 9.87 11.75 -4.72
N GLY A 39 8.94 12.26 -3.91
CA GLY A 39 7.88 11.46 -3.30
C GLY A 39 6.98 10.81 -4.35
N TYR A 40 6.64 11.52 -5.42
CA TYR A 40 5.87 10.98 -6.53
C TYR A 40 6.60 9.85 -7.24
N ILE A 41 7.89 10.02 -7.57
CA ILE A 41 8.71 8.98 -8.21
C ILE A 41 8.81 7.74 -7.32
N ILE A 42 9.10 7.92 -6.04
CA ILE A 42 9.19 6.81 -5.08
C ILE A 42 7.85 6.10 -4.96
N SER A 43 6.75 6.82 -4.84
CA SER A 43 5.41 6.26 -4.77
C SER A 43 5.04 5.44 -6.02
N MET A 44 5.42 5.92 -7.22
CA MET A 44 5.24 5.15 -8.46
C MET A 44 6.01 3.83 -8.44
N LEU A 45 7.25 3.85 -7.98
CA LEU A 45 8.07 2.63 -7.88
C LEU A 45 7.51 1.64 -6.85
N GLN A 46 7.00 2.13 -5.73
CA GLN A 46 6.46 1.32 -4.63
C GLN A 46 5.10 0.72 -4.96
N MET A 47 4.16 1.58 -5.34
CA MET A 47 2.74 1.21 -5.49
C MET A 47 2.45 0.68 -6.89
N GLU A 48 2.73 1.46 -7.93
CA GLU A 48 2.36 1.09 -9.30
C GLU A 48 3.26 0.00 -9.88
N ILE A 49 4.57 0.16 -9.79
CA ILE A 49 5.50 -0.80 -10.38
C ILE A 49 5.66 -2.01 -9.48
N GLY A 50 5.88 -1.80 -8.18
CA GLY A 50 6.09 -2.86 -7.21
C GLY A 50 4.81 -3.63 -6.87
N LEU A 51 3.97 -3.06 -6.01
CA LEU A 51 2.78 -3.78 -5.49
C LEU A 51 1.79 -4.14 -6.58
N HIS A 52 1.44 -3.19 -7.45
CA HIS A 52 0.39 -3.38 -8.45
C HIS A 52 0.88 -4.25 -9.62
N ARG A 53 1.83 -3.78 -10.43
CA ARG A 53 2.19 -4.45 -11.68
C ARG A 53 3.05 -5.69 -11.48
N TYR A 54 4.03 -5.63 -10.56
CA TYR A 54 4.95 -6.74 -10.37
C TYR A 54 4.35 -7.83 -9.48
N PHE A 55 3.96 -7.50 -8.23
CA PHE A 55 3.50 -8.51 -7.28
C PHE A 55 2.05 -8.97 -7.51
N SER A 56 1.13 -8.08 -7.94
CA SER A 56 -0.27 -8.47 -8.11
C SER A 56 -0.58 -9.02 -9.49
N HIS A 57 -0.09 -8.37 -10.53
CA HIS A 57 -0.45 -8.73 -11.90
C HIS A 57 0.63 -9.50 -12.66
N SER A 58 1.83 -9.70 -12.06
CA SER A 58 2.95 -10.39 -12.73
C SER A 58 3.19 -9.87 -14.15
N SER A 59 3.06 -8.54 -14.35
CA SER A 59 3.03 -7.90 -15.67
C SER A 59 4.39 -7.95 -16.38
N PHE A 60 5.46 -8.26 -15.67
CA PHE A 60 6.80 -8.41 -16.21
C PHE A 60 7.67 -9.30 -15.32
N TYR A 61 8.71 -9.88 -15.91
CA TYR A 61 9.72 -10.66 -15.20
C TYR A 61 10.98 -9.83 -14.97
N THR A 62 11.72 -10.15 -13.91
CA THR A 62 12.94 -9.43 -13.58
C THR A 62 13.99 -10.35 -12.96
N ASN A 63 15.23 -9.87 -12.86
CA ASN A 63 16.30 -10.58 -12.17
C ASN A 63 16.18 -10.42 -10.63
N LYS A 64 16.93 -11.24 -9.89
CA LYS A 64 16.91 -11.27 -8.43
C LYS A 64 17.24 -9.91 -7.78
N ILE A 65 18.10 -9.11 -8.40
CA ILE A 65 18.49 -7.80 -7.85
C ILE A 65 17.28 -6.85 -7.87
N ILE A 66 16.64 -6.72 -9.03
CA ILE A 66 15.45 -5.87 -9.19
C ILE A 66 14.28 -6.39 -8.34
N HIS A 67 14.09 -7.73 -8.28
CA HIS A 67 13.09 -8.33 -7.38
C HIS A 67 13.30 -7.87 -5.93
N ASN A 68 14.54 -7.94 -5.42
CA ASN A 68 14.84 -7.52 -4.05
C ASN A 68 14.62 -6.01 -3.84
N ILE A 69 14.98 -5.18 -4.82
CA ILE A 69 14.75 -3.73 -4.78
C ILE A 69 13.24 -3.45 -4.74
N LEU A 70 12.44 -4.05 -5.62
CA LEU A 70 10.99 -3.88 -5.64
C LEU A 70 10.35 -4.39 -4.35
N SER A 71 10.81 -5.52 -3.82
CA SER A 71 10.32 -6.07 -2.54
C SER A 71 10.59 -5.10 -1.39
N PHE A 72 11.79 -4.55 -1.31
CA PHE A 72 12.15 -3.56 -0.29
C PHE A 72 11.30 -2.29 -0.42
N LEU A 73 11.24 -1.71 -1.62
CA LEU A 73 10.45 -0.49 -1.89
C LEU A 73 8.97 -0.70 -1.56
N SER A 74 8.39 -1.81 -2.00
CA SER A 74 7.00 -2.15 -1.72
C SER A 74 6.71 -2.35 -0.22
N THR A 75 7.68 -2.88 0.52
CA THR A 75 7.55 -3.05 1.98
C THR A 75 7.53 -1.71 2.70
N ILE A 76 8.39 -0.76 2.32
CA ILE A 76 8.44 0.57 2.94
C ILE A 76 7.34 1.53 2.45
N ALA A 77 6.52 1.11 1.49
CA ALA A 77 5.32 1.87 1.07
C ALA A 77 4.26 2.00 2.18
N CYS A 78 4.44 1.30 3.30
CA CYS A 78 3.53 1.30 4.44
C CYS A 78 2.08 0.92 4.10
N ALA A 79 1.88 0.21 2.98
CA ALA A 79 0.59 -0.31 2.53
C ALA A 79 0.21 -1.66 3.17
N GLY A 80 0.98 -2.11 4.16
CA GLY A 80 0.88 -3.43 4.78
C GLY A 80 1.81 -4.47 4.12
N PRO A 81 1.77 -5.73 4.58
CA PRO A 81 2.54 -6.81 3.96
C PRO A 81 2.15 -7.00 2.50
N ILE A 82 3.14 -7.21 1.62
CA ILE A 82 2.94 -7.37 0.18
C ILE A 82 1.86 -8.41 -0.12
N ILE A 83 1.93 -9.59 0.53
CA ILE A 83 0.96 -10.68 0.32
C ILE A 83 -0.47 -10.25 0.63
N ALA A 84 -0.66 -9.50 1.71
CA ALA A 84 -1.99 -9.03 2.09
C ALA A 84 -2.53 -8.00 1.11
N TRP A 85 -1.68 -7.09 0.66
CA TRP A 85 -2.04 -6.08 -0.33
C TRP A 85 -2.45 -6.75 -1.65
N VAL A 86 -1.63 -7.69 -2.15
CA VAL A 86 -1.91 -8.48 -3.36
C VAL A 86 -3.24 -9.20 -3.26
N HIS A 87 -3.49 -9.89 -2.14
CA HIS A 87 -4.75 -10.62 -1.94
C HIS A 87 -5.97 -9.70 -2.01
N ILE A 88 -5.93 -8.57 -1.31
CA ILE A 88 -7.03 -7.61 -1.29
C ILE A 88 -7.24 -6.99 -2.67
N HIS A 89 -6.15 -6.65 -3.34
CA HIS A 89 -6.18 -6.06 -4.67
C HIS A 89 -6.79 -7.01 -5.71
N LEU A 90 -6.36 -8.28 -5.73
CA LEU A 90 -6.94 -9.30 -6.61
C LEU A 90 -8.40 -9.60 -6.25
N HIS A 91 -8.75 -9.59 -4.96
CA HIS A 91 -10.14 -9.76 -4.52
C HIS A 91 -11.02 -8.59 -4.98
N HIS A 92 -10.50 -7.37 -4.95
CA HIS A 92 -11.17 -6.21 -5.54
C HIS A 92 -11.41 -6.41 -7.05
N HIS A 93 -10.39 -6.79 -7.82
CA HIS A 93 -10.54 -7.01 -9.26
C HIS A 93 -11.58 -8.08 -9.62
N THR A 94 -11.65 -9.17 -8.84
CA THR A 94 -12.62 -10.25 -9.08
C THR A 94 -14.03 -9.92 -8.64
N ASN A 95 -14.22 -8.95 -7.75
CA ASN A 95 -15.51 -8.60 -7.17
C ASN A 95 -15.88 -7.12 -7.34
N SER A 96 -15.21 -6.43 -8.25
CA SER A 96 -15.41 -4.99 -8.47
C SER A 96 -16.89 -4.65 -8.61
N ASP A 97 -17.33 -3.61 -7.90
CA ASP A 97 -18.71 -3.12 -7.89
C ASP A 97 -19.78 -4.08 -7.35
N THR A 98 -19.38 -5.20 -6.75
CA THR A 98 -20.30 -6.12 -6.07
C THR A 98 -20.32 -5.87 -4.55
N GLU A 99 -21.28 -6.50 -3.83
CA GLU A 99 -21.33 -6.45 -2.36
C GLU A 99 -20.06 -7.03 -1.69
N LYS A 100 -19.29 -7.85 -2.41
CA LYS A 100 -18.06 -8.48 -1.92
C LYS A 100 -16.81 -7.64 -2.16
N ASP A 101 -16.93 -6.53 -2.90
CA ASP A 101 -15.80 -5.65 -3.19
C ASP A 101 -15.27 -5.00 -1.90
N PRO A 102 -14.03 -5.31 -1.51
CA PRO A 102 -13.43 -4.73 -0.30
C PRO A 102 -13.15 -3.24 -0.40
N HIS A 103 -13.17 -2.65 -1.60
CA HIS A 103 -12.87 -1.24 -1.86
C HIS A 103 -14.07 -0.40 -2.28
N SER A 104 -15.25 -1.02 -2.44
CA SER A 104 -16.45 -0.30 -2.91
C SER A 104 -16.86 0.81 -1.92
N PRO A 105 -16.90 2.08 -2.38
CA PRO A 105 -17.45 3.18 -1.58
C PRO A 105 -18.94 3.01 -1.27
N ASP A 106 -19.66 2.31 -2.13
CA ASP A 106 -21.10 2.07 -1.95
C ASP A 106 -21.34 1.08 -0.81
N ASN A 107 -20.46 0.07 -0.65
CA ASN A 107 -20.57 -0.93 0.41
C ASN A 107 -20.16 -0.39 1.78
N MET A 108 -19.18 0.49 1.86
CA MET A 108 -18.61 0.92 3.14
C MET A 108 -18.78 2.40 3.46
N GLY A 109 -19.25 3.19 2.49
CA GLY A 109 -19.32 4.64 2.57
C GLY A 109 -18.03 5.35 2.15
N LYS A 110 -18.17 6.48 1.47
CA LYS A 110 -17.08 7.24 0.85
C LYS A 110 -15.93 7.58 1.81
N ILE A 111 -16.25 8.01 3.03
CA ILE A 111 -15.24 8.39 4.04
C ILE A 111 -14.41 7.17 4.45
N LYS A 112 -15.06 6.04 4.75
CA LYS A 112 -14.33 4.80 5.11
C LYS A 112 -13.52 4.27 3.94
N ALA A 113 -14.05 4.33 2.71
CA ALA A 113 -13.32 3.90 1.52
C ALA A 113 -12.04 4.73 1.33
N PHE A 114 -12.13 6.05 1.48
CA PHE A 114 -10.99 6.96 1.37
C PHE A 114 -9.90 6.68 2.42
N PHE A 115 -10.31 6.50 3.68
CA PHE A 115 -9.37 6.28 4.79
C PHE A 115 -9.02 4.80 5.02
N ARG A 116 -9.60 3.86 4.27
CA ARG A 116 -9.42 2.44 4.53
C ARG A 116 -7.96 2.00 4.49
N GLY A 117 -7.18 2.48 3.54
CA GLY A 117 -5.75 2.17 3.45
C GLY A 117 -4.97 2.56 4.71
N TRP A 118 -5.46 3.51 5.48
CA TRP A 118 -4.84 4.02 6.70
C TRP A 118 -5.19 3.18 7.94
N PHE A 119 -6.36 2.51 7.95
CA PHE A 119 -6.90 1.81 9.11
C PHE A 119 -7.15 0.32 8.87
N MET A 120 -6.62 -0.24 7.78
CA MET A 120 -6.87 -1.63 7.47
C MET A 120 -6.25 -2.57 8.50
N SER A 121 -7.14 -3.19 9.26
CA SER A 121 -6.84 -4.41 10.00
C SER A 121 -7.19 -5.59 9.11
N VAL A 122 -6.20 -6.26 8.53
CA VAL A 122 -6.41 -7.49 7.78
C VAL A 122 -6.21 -8.68 8.70
N SER A 123 -7.22 -9.52 8.78
CA SER A 123 -7.11 -10.81 9.46
C SER A 123 -6.42 -11.80 8.52
N TYR A 124 -5.13 -12.07 8.78
CA TYR A 124 -4.29 -12.97 7.97
C TYR A 124 -4.53 -14.45 8.24
N THR A 125 -5.52 -14.83 9.04
CA THR A 125 -5.69 -16.19 9.53
C THR A 125 -6.02 -17.24 8.47
N HIS A 126 -6.33 -16.83 7.22
CA HIS A 126 -6.72 -17.75 6.15
C HIS A 126 -6.15 -17.36 4.77
N LEU A 127 -5.02 -16.66 4.71
CA LEU A 127 -4.32 -16.41 3.44
C LEU A 127 -3.57 -17.68 3.03
N THR A 128 -4.25 -18.59 2.36
CA THR A 128 -3.60 -19.63 1.57
C THR A 128 -3.26 -19.03 0.21
N LEU A 129 -1.97 -18.81 -0.05
CA LEU A 129 -1.51 -18.55 -1.42
C LEU A 129 -1.79 -19.81 -2.26
N PRO A 130 -2.33 -19.67 -3.48
CA PRO A 130 -2.27 -20.76 -4.43
C PRO A 130 -0.79 -21.01 -4.72
N THR A 131 -0.26 -22.12 -4.19
CA THR A 131 1.15 -22.50 -4.33
C THR A 131 1.52 -22.98 -5.73
N SER A 132 0.54 -23.08 -6.65
CA SER A 132 0.74 -23.56 -8.01
C SER A 132 1.27 -22.51 -9.00
N ASP A 133 1.23 -21.21 -8.66
CA ASP A 133 1.48 -20.15 -9.64
C ASP A 133 2.78 -19.35 -9.37
N LEU A 134 3.63 -19.84 -8.46
CA LEU A 134 4.90 -19.20 -8.10
C LEU A 134 6.15 -19.97 -8.57
N VAL A 135 5.99 -20.87 -9.56
CA VAL A 135 7.14 -21.60 -10.17
C VAL A 135 7.34 -21.13 -11.60
#